data_54cd1db97785a68194b205ec48003d4a
#
_entry.id   54cd1db97785a68194b205ec48003d4a
#
_cell.length_a   1.000
_cell.length_b   1.000
_cell.length_c   1.000
_cell.angle_alpha   90.00
_cell.angle_beta   90.00
_cell.angle_gamma   90.00
#
_symmetry.space_group_name_H-M   'P 1'
#
loop_
_entity.id
_entity.type
_entity.pdbx_description
1 polymer ?
#
loop_
_entity_poly.entity_id
_entity_poly.type
_entity_poly.pdbx_seq_one_letter_code
_entity_poly.pdbx_strand_id
1 'polypeptide(L)'
;KIFQREGYNTAVIGKWHLGTAPTGFDYSKVMVNHGGQGTYFNTVFVENGKDTIVETERHSTAQVAYDAINWLKNKRNKKKPFMLMYQFKAPHRPWTPNPKFNELYINDFPQHETFNDDYEGRVAASQNMLEIENHMNRKDLKIPPPAGLSTKDQNKYYRFGNNGEYWSPNDTL
;
A
#
# COMPACT_ATOMS: atom_id res chain seq x y z
N LYS A 1 20.20 5.89 -12.65
CA LYS A 1 21.31 6.19 -13.61
C LYS A 1 22.40 7.06 -12.98
N ILE A 2 22.07 8.12 -12.21
CA ILE A 2 23.08 8.99 -11.58
C ILE A 2 23.95 8.17 -10.63
N PHE A 3 23.36 7.50 -9.65
CA PHE A 3 24.08 6.65 -8.68
C PHE A 3 24.93 5.56 -9.34
N GLN A 4 24.45 4.94 -10.42
CA GLN A 4 25.27 3.95 -11.16
C GLN A 4 26.51 4.58 -11.78
N ARG A 5 26.40 5.79 -12.34
CA ARG A 5 27.57 6.52 -12.89
C ARG A 5 28.59 6.87 -11.82
N GLU A 6 28.12 7.17 -10.61
CA GLU A 6 28.96 7.44 -9.44
C GLU A 6 29.46 6.15 -8.74
N GLY A 7 29.31 4.99 -9.39
CA GLY A 7 29.89 3.73 -8.92
C GLY A 7 29.08 2.99 -7.87
N TYR A 8 27.85 3.42 -7.57
CA TYR A 8 26.98 2.72 -6.62
C TYR A 8 26.41 1.44 -7.23
N ASN A 9 26.24 0.43 -6.38
CA ASN A 9 25.39 -0.70 -6.69
C ASN A 9 23.94 -0.36 -6.29
N THR A 10 23.01 -0.42 -7.23
CA THR A 10 21.68 0.16 -7.09
C THR A 10 20.57 -0.88 -7.10
N ALA A 11 19.58 -0.73 -6.24
CA ALA A 11 18.41 -1.61 -6.24
C ALA A 11 17.10 -0.85 -5.97
N VAL A 12 16.00 -1.42 -6.46
CA VAL A 12 14.63 -1.07 -6.05
C VAL A 12 13.87 -2.33 -5.67
N ILE A 13 13.27 -2.34 -4.48
CA ILE A 13 12.55 -3.48 -3.94
C ILE A 13 11.24 -3.01 -3.33
N GLY A 14 10.13 -3.62 -3.78
CA GLY A 14 8.80 -3.37 -3.24
C GLY A 14 7.83 -2.71 -4.20
N LYS A 15 7.06 -1.73 -3.74
CA LYS A 15 6.01 -1.09 -4.55
C LYS A 15 6.63 -0.22 -5.66
N TRP A 16 6.15 -0.44 -6.89
CA TRP A 16 6.52 0.35 -8.06
C TRP A 16 5.30 0.69 -8.91
N HIS A 17 4.65 1.79 -8.59
CA HIS A 17 3.36 2.17 -9.18
C HIS A 17 3.54 3.24 -10.28
N LEU A 18 4.44 3.01 -11.23
CA LEU A 18 4.75 3.96 -12.30
C LEU A 18 4.32 3.51 -13.70
N GLY A 19 3.66 2.35 -13.84
CA GLY A 19 3.18 1.83 -15.12
C GLY A 19 4.27 1.35 -16.08
N THR A 20 5.54 1.45 -15.71
CA THR A 20 6.69 1.02 -16.52
C THR A 20 7.65 0.18 -15.68
N ALA A 21 8.47 -0.64 -16.33
CA ALA A 21 9.51 -1.38 -15.63
C ALA A 21 10.58 -0.42 -15.05
N PRO A 22 11.14 -0.73 -13.86
CA PRO A 22 12.24 0.05 -13.30
C PRO A 22 13.44 0.08 -14.22
N THR A 23 14.00 1.26 -14.44
CA THR A 23 15.24 1.45 -15.21
C THR A 23 16.27 2.21 -14.41
N GLY A 24 17.57 1.92 -14.66
CA GLY A 24 18.65 2.57 -13.94
C GLY A 24 18.94 1.98 -12.57
N PHE A 25 18.58 0.72 -12.37
CA PHE A 25 18.94 -0.11 -11.24
C PHE A 25 19.69 -1.36 -11.70
N ASP A 26 20.63 -1.82 -10.90
CA ASP A 26 21.35 -3.08 -11.14
C ASP A 26 20.51 -4.30 -10.72
N TYR A 27 19.57 -4.07 -9.80
CA TYR A 27 18.63 -5.07 -9.32
C TYR A 27 17.24 -4.44 -9.09
N SER A 28 16.21 -5.17 -9.48
CA SER A 28 14.84 -4.80 -9.16
C SER A 28 14.01 -6.03 -8.77
N LYS A 29 13.19 -5.90 -7.72
CA LYS A 29 12.13 -6.86 -7.41
C LYS A 29 10.90 -6.06 -6.97
N VAL A 30 9.96 -5.88 -7.90
CA VAL A 30 8.86 -4.93 -7.73
C VAL A 30 7.49 -5.58 -7.87
N MET A 31 6.53 -5.05 -7.12
CA MET A 31 5.14 -5.49 -7.18
C MET A 31 4.53 -5.10 -8.52
N VAL A 32 3.75 -6.02 -9.12
CA VAL A 32 3.11 -5.80 -10.43
C VAL A 32 1.60 -5.95 -10.43
N ASN A 33 1.02 -6.66 -9.48
CA ASN A 33 -0.43 -6.77 -9.40
C ASN A 33 -1.10 -5.42 -9.12
N HIS A 34 -2.29 -5.22 -9.68
CA HIS A 34 -3.03 -3.96 -9.66
C HIS A 34 -2.21 -2.77 -10.17
N GLY A 35 -1.52 -2.92 -11.30
CA GLY A 35 -0.72 -1.85 -11.92
C GLY A 35 0.49 -1.41 -11.08
N GLY A 36 1.02 -2.29 -10.22
CA GLY A 36 2.13 -1.99 -9.33
C GLY A 36 1.74 -1.50 -7.94
N GLN A 37 0.43 -1.39 -7.66
CA GLN A 37 -0.08 -1.11 -6.30
C GLN A 37 0.25 -2.24 -5.32
N GLY A 38 0.36 -3.47 -5.82
CA GLY A 38 0.55 -4.66 -5.01
C GLY A 38 -0.64 -5.02 -4.13
N THR A 39 -0.49 -6.11 -3.43
CA THR A 39 -1.44 -6.61 -2.42
C THR A 39 -0.71 -6.79 -1.10
N TYR A 40 -1.45 -6.96 0.00
CA TYR A 40 -0.82 -7.28 1.29
C TYR A 40 -0.49 -8.76 1.45
N PHE A 41 -1.26 -9.62 0.76
CA PHE A 41 -1.03 -11.06 0.66
C PHE A 41 -1.12 -11.49 -0.80
N ASN A 42 -0.58 -12.66 -1.12
CA ASN A 42 -0.51 -13.18 -2.48
C ASN A 42 0.08 -12.15 -3.46
N THR A 43 1.15 -11.50 -3.02
CA THR A 43 1.78 -10.43 -3.79
C THR A 43 2.55 -11.02 -4.96
N VAL A 44 2.33 -10.44 -6.13
CA VAL A 44 3.07 -10.79 -7.35
C VAL A 44 4.20 -9.80 -7.55
N PHE A 45 5.41 -10.32 -7.64
CA PHE A 45 6.63 -9.55 -7.93
C PHE A 45 7.18 -9.91 -9.31
N VAL A 46 7.87 -8.96 -9.92
CA VAL A 46 8.75 -9.22 -11.05
C VAL A 46 10.18 -8.88 -10.65
N GLU A 47 11.08 -9.87 -10.78
CA GLU A 47 12.50 -9.72 -10.50
C GLU A 47 13.26 -9.43 -11.81
N ASN A 48 14.00 -8.34 -11.84
CA ASN A 48 14.82 -7.86 -12.96
C ASN A 48 14.10 -7.82 -14.32
N GLY A 49 12.77 -7.57 -14.29
CA GLY A 49 11.93 -7.50 -15.48
C GLY A 49 11.70 -8.83 -16.19
N LYS A 50 12.02 -9.96 -15.56
CA LYS A 50 11.96 -11.31 -16.18
C LYS A 50 11.10 -12.28 -15.38
N ASP A 51 11.50 -12.55 -14.17
CA ASP A 51 10.95 -13.64 -13.36
C ASP A 51 9.76 -13.15 -12.54
N THR A 52 8.60 -13.75 -12.79
CA THR A 52 7.39 -13.51 -12.01
C THR A 52 7.34 -14.44 -10.82
N ILE A 53 7.24 -13.88 -9.62
CA ILE A 53 7.24 -14.60 -8.35
C ILE A 53 5.92 -14.27 -7.62
N VAL A 54 5.17 -15.30 -7.25
CA VAL A 54 3.95 -15.16 -6.43
C VAL A 54 4.27 -15.54 -4.99
N GLU A 55 4.19 -14.57 -4.10
CA GLU A 55 4.40 -14.78 -2.66
C GLU A 55 3.08 -15.03 -1.96
N THR A 56 2.87 -16.24 -1.49
CA THR A 56 1.60 -16.67 -0.88
C THR A 56 1.62 -16.74 0.63
N GLU A 57 2.80 -16.87 1.25
CA GLU A 57 2.94 -17.14 2.67
C GLU A 57 3.13 -15.87 3.51
N ARG A 58 3.78 -14.85 2.96
CA ARG A 58 4.17 -13.67 3.73
C ARG A 58 3.32 -12.47 3.42
N HIS A 59 3.04 -11.72 4.45
CA HIS A 59 2.55 -10.36 4.30
C HIS A 59 3.59 -9.52 3.53
N SER A 60 3.16 -8.70 2.57
CA SER A 60 4.04 -7.98 1.65
C SER A 60 5.11 -7.13 2.33
N THR A 61 4.79 -6.52 3.48
CA THR A 61 5.79 -5.76 4.26
C THR A 61 6.93 -6.66 4.74
N ALA A 62 6.61 -7.85 5.24
CA ALA A 62 7.62 -8.81 5.67
C ALA A 62 8.42 -9.37 4.48
N GLN A 63 7.75 -9.59 3.34
CA GLN A 63 8.42 -10.07 2.14
C GLN A 63 9.40 -9.04 1.57
N VAL A 64 8.98 -7.78 1.46
CA VAL A 64 9.85 -6.70 1.00
C VAL A 64 11.06 -6.51 1.92
N ALA A 65 10.86 -6.66 3.25
CA ALA A 65 11.95 -6.63 4.21
C ALA A 65 12.93 -7.80 4.01
N TYR A 66 12.40 -9.01 3.84
CA TYR A 66 13.21 -10.20 3.56
C TYR A 66 14.05 -10.05 2.29
N ASP A 67 13.42 -9.58 1.20
CA ASP A 67 14.10 -9.38 -0.08
C ASP A 67 15.19 -8.30 -0.01
N ALA A 68 14.93 -7.21 0.70
CA ALA A 68 15.90 -6.15 0.93
C ALA A 68 17.13 -6.64 1.72
N ILE A 69 16.89 -7.39 2.80
CA ILE A 69 17.96 -8.01 3.60
C ILE A 69 18.75 -9.01 2.76
N ASN A 70 18.06 -9.84 1.98
CA ASN A 70 18.71 -10.81 1.10
C ASN A 70 19.59 -10.11 0.05
N TRP A 71 19.10 -9.05 -0.56
CA TRP A 71 19.89 -8.26 -1.50
C TRP A 71 21.13 -7.65 -0.83
N LEU A 72 20.97 -7.03 0.33
CA LEU A 72 22.06 -6.42 1.09
C LEU A 72 23.14 -7.44 1.49
N LYS A 73 22.72 -8.64 1.90
CA LYS A 73 23.65 -9.67 2.38
C LYS A 73 24.30 -10.48 1.25
N ASN A 74 23.52 -10.80 0.21
CA ASN A 74 23.89 -11.88 -0.70
C ASN A 74 23.99 -11.47 -2.17
N LYS A 75 23.28 -10.44 -2.62
CA LYS A 75 23.21 -10.12 -4.05
C LYS A 75 24.03 -8.88 -4.45
N ARG A 76 24.16 -7.87 -3.60
CA ARG A 76 24.86 -6.64 -3.94
C ARG A 76 26.38 -6.84 -4.01
N ASN A 77 27.05 -6.02 -4.79
CA ASN A 77 28.51 -5.93 -4.76
C ASN A 77 28.98 -5.21 -3.48
N LYS A 78 29.56 -5.96 -2.54
CA LYS A 78 30.00 -5.44 -1.24
C LYS A 78 31.21 -4.49 -1.31
N LYS A 79 31.92 -4.45 -2.44
CA LYS A 79 33.04 -3.55 -2.67
C LYS A 79 32.63 -2.15 -3.15
N LYS A 80 31.31 -1.97 -3.41
CA LYS A 80 30.75 -0.70 -3.87
C LYS A 80 29.82 -0.10 -2.80
N PRO A 81 29.72 1.23 -2.71
CA PRO A 81 28.62 1.86 -2.01
C PRO A 81 27.30 1.42 -2.64
N PHE A 82 26.20 1.53 -1.93
CA PHE A 82 24.90 1.11 -2.47
C PHE A 82 23.84 2.19 -2.32
N MET A 83 22.86 2.13 -3.20
CA MET A 83 21.61 2.88 -3.12
C MET A 83 20.46 1.87 -3.24
N LEU A 84 19.61 1.83 -2.23
CA LEU A 84 18.43 0.96 -2.18
C LEU A 84 17.17 1.81 -2.04
N MET A 85 16.29 1.75 -3.04
CA MET A 85 14.92 2.18 -2.91
C MET A 85 14.10 1.04 -2.27
N TYR A 86 13.72 1.25 -1.02
CA TYR A 86 13.02 0.27 -0.19
C TYR A 86 11.59 0.75 0.06
N GLN A 87 10.63 0.17 -0.69
CA GLN A 87 9.32 0.74 -0.85
C GLN A 87 8.21 -0.23 -0.45
N PHE A 88 7.50 0.09 0.63
CA PHE A 88 6.37 -0.72 1.10
C PHE A 88 5.06 -0.35 0.39
N LYS A 89 4.10 -1.32 0.37
CA LYS A 89 2.70 -1.03 0.11
C LYS A 89 2.07 -0.26 1.27
N ALA A 90 2.37 -0.63 2.50
CA ALA A 90 1.89 0.06 3.69
C ALA A 90 2.43 1.51 3.74
N PRO A 91 1.64 2.48 4.20
CA PRO A 91 0.29 2.40 4.76
C PRO A 91 -0.86 2.62 3.76
N HIS A 92 -0.72 2.25 2.48
CA HIS A 92 -1.80 2.40 1.50
C HIS A 92 -2.99 1.48 1.85
N ARG A 93 -4.22 1.98 1.63
CA ARG A 93 -5.43 1.14 1.78
C ARG A 93 -5.34 -0.17 0.97
N PRO A 94 -6.01 -1.23 1.35
CA PRO A 94 -7.04 -1.37 2.38
C PRO A 94 -6.52 -1.62 3.80
N TRP A 95 -5.30 -1.24 4.16
CA TRP A 95 -4.69 -1.34 5.51
C TRP A 95 -4.85 -2.72 6.15
N THR A 96 -4.63 -3.77 5.37
CA THR A 96 -4.69 -5.14 5.89
C THR A 96 -3.45 -5.42 6.73
N PRO A 97 -3.56 -5.62 8.03
CA PRO A 97 -2.41 -5.85 8.89
C PRO A 97 -1.85 -7.26 8.70
N ASN A 98 -0.61 -7.45 9.09
CA ASN A 98 -0.09 -8.79 9.31
C ASN A 98 -0.75 -9.36 10.58
N PRO A 99 -1.39 -10.55 10.54
CA PRO A 99 -2.09 -11.14 11.68
C PRO A 99 -1.25 -11.22 12.95
N LYS A 100 0.06 -11.37 12.82
CA LYS A 100 1.02 -11.35 13.94
C LYS A 100 0.90 -10.10 14.82
N PHE A 101 0.39 -9.00 14.29
CA PHE A 101 0.31 -7.72 14.98
C PHE A 101 -1.12 -7.28 15.29
N ASN A 102 -2.13 -8.12 15.04
CA ASN A 102 -3.53 -7.76 15.25
C ASN A 102 -3.86 -7.41 16.70
N GLU A 103 -3.13 -7.97 17.65
CA GLU A 103 -3.32 -7.71 19.08
C GLU A 103 -2.47 -6.56 19.62
N LEU A 104 -1.61 -6.00 18.78
CA LEU A 104 -0.88 -4.80 19.13
C LEU A 104 -1.74 -3.57 18.87
N TYR A 105 -1.64 -2.59 19.74
CA TYR A 105 -2.32 -1.30 19.57
C TYR A 105 -3.85 -1.41 19.52
N ILE A 106 -4.41 -2.29 20.36
CA ILE A 106 -5.87 -2.45 20.53
C ILE A 106 -6.46 -1.39 21.46
N ASN A 107 -5.64 -0.63 22.15
CA ASN A 107 -6.09 0.46 23.03
C ASN A 107 -6.32 1.73 22.20
N ASP A 108 -7.10 2.64 22.77
CA ASP A 108 -7.35 3.94 22.15
C ASP A 108 -6.05 4.71 21.95
N PHE A 109 -5.88 5.23 20.74
CA PHE A 109 -4.80 6.16 20.45
C PHE A 109 -5.20 7.57 20.89
N PRO A 110 -4.29 8.34 21.50
CA PRO A 110 -4.57 9.74 21.76
C PRO A 110 -4.85 10.44 20.42
N GLN A 111 -5.93 11.20 20.40
CA GLN A 111 -6.29 12.01 19.25
C GLN A 111 -5.24 13.10 19.03
N HIS A 112 -4.75 13.24 17.80
CA HIS A 112 -3.84 14.32 17.45
C HIS A 112 -4.58 15.67 17.50
N GLU A 113 -3.88 16.74 17.88
CA GLU A 113 -4.47 18.09 17.98
C GLU A 113 -5.11 18.56 16.67
N THR A 114 -4.58 18.12 15.54
CA THR A 114 -5.08 18.45 14.19
C THR A 114 -6.06 17.43 13.62
N PHE A 115 -6.59 16.51 14.43
CA PHE A 115 -7.49 15.46 13.93
C PHE A 115 -8.79 16.04 13.32
N ASN A 116 -9.34 17.09 13.94
CA ASN A 116 -10.51 17.83 13.45
C ASN A 116 -10.11 19.25 13.01
N ASP A 117 -9.00 19.38 12.33
CA ASP A 117 -8.49 20.64 11.80
C ASP A 117 -9.48 21.23 10.78
N ASP A 118 -9.82 22.50 10.93
CA ASP A 118 -10.70 23.22 10.00
C ASP A 118 -9.99 23.65 8.71
N TYR A 119 -8.69 23.42 8.65
CA TYR A 119 -7.80 23.79 7.54
C TYR A 119 -7.76 25.31 7.25
N GLU A 120 -8.07 26.17 8.20
CA GLU A 120 -8.05 27.62 8.03
C GLU A 120 -6.71 28.10 7.45
N GLY A 121 -6.76 28.98 6.48
CA GLY A 121 -5.58 29.51 5.79
C GLY A 121 -4.91 28.55 4.77
N ARG A 122 -5.43 27.34 4.60
CA ARG A 122 -4.90 26.31 3.67
C ARG A 122 -5.89 25.99 2.58
N VAL A 123 -5.97 26.84 1.54
CA VAL A 123 -7.02 26.82 0.50
C VAL A 123 -7.21 25.44 -0.14
N ALA A 124 -6.11 24.75 -0.52
CA ALA A 124 -6.22 23.45 -1.16
C ALA A 124 -6.70 22.35 -0.19
N ALA A 125 -6.31 22.41 1.07
CA ALA A 125 -6.68 21.42 2.08
C ALA A 125 -8.13 21.59 2.53
N SER A 126 -8.63 22.83 2.68
CA SER A 126 -10.01 23.10 3.07
C SER A 126 -11.05 22.63 2.03
N GLN A 127 -10.63 22.49 0.78
CA GLN A 127 -11.48 21.94 -0.28
C GLN A 127 -11.52 20.41 -0.29
N ASN A 128 -10.59 19.77 0.42
CA ASN A 128 -10.44 18.32 0.49
C ASN A 128 -10.62 17.81 1.93
N MET A 129 -11.61 18.34 2.63
CA MET A 129 -11.92 17.85 3.98
C MET A 129 -12.13 16.33 3.95
N LEU A 130 -11.21 15.59 4.58
CA LEU A 130 -11.24 14.14 4.65
C LEU A 130 -11.50 13.71 6.10
N GLU A 131 -12.75 13.50 6.40
CA GLU A 131 -13.21 12.98 7.68
C GLU A 131 -13.38 11.45 7.59
N ILE A 132 -13.09 10.76 8.67
CA ILE A 132 -13.23 9.30 8.73
C ILE A 132 -14.69 8.90 8.46
N GLU A 133 -15.61 9.56 9.14
CA GLU A 133 -17.04 9.24 9.08
C GLU A 133 -17.66 9.52 7.72
N ASN A 134 -17.35 10.67 7.14
CA ASN A 134 -18.06 11.17 5.95
C ASN A 134 -17.36 10.83 4.62
N HIS A 135 -16.05 10.59 4.63
CA HIS A 135 -15.26 10.51 3.41
C HIS A 135 -14.54 9.19 3.19
N MET A 136 -14.31 8.39 4.25
CA MET A 136 -13.72 7.07 4.11
C MET A 136 -14.78 6.04 3.72
N ASN A 137 -14.46 5.18 2.74
CA ASN A 137 -15.38 4.14 2.35
C ASN A 137 -15.41 2.99 3.38
N ARG A 138 -16.53 2.26 3.41
CA ARG A 138 -16.76 1.18 4.37
C ARG A 138 -15.76 0.04 4.27
N LYS A 139 -15.24 -0.23 3.09
CA LYS A 139 -14.18 -1.22 2.88
C LYS A 139 -12.88 -0.83 3.58
N ASP A 140 -12.52 0.44 3.49
CA ASP A 140 -11.33 0.97 4.15
C ASP A 140 -11.50 0.96 5.67
N LEU A 141 -12.69 1.27 6.17
CA LEU A 141 -13.04 1.22 7.59
C LEU A 141 -13.26 -0.22 8.12
N LYS A 142 -13.18 -1.24 7.26
CA LYS A 142 -13.44 -2.65 7.63
C LYS A 142 -14.86 -2.90 8.16
N ILE A 143 -15.83 -2.08 7.77
CA ILE A 143 -17.23 -2.26 8.15
C ILE A 143 -17.82 -3.35 7.26
N PRO A 144 -18.26 -4.50 7.81
CA PRO A 144 -18.80 -5.59 7.02
C PRO A 144 -20.16 -5.21 6.42
N PRO A 145 -20.50 -5.73 5.24
CA PRO A 145 -21.82 -5.54 4.68
C PRO A 145 -22.87 -6.29 5.49
N PRO A 146 -24.14 -5.86 5.47
CA PRO A 146 -25.24 -6.63 6.01
C PRO A 146 -25.27 -8.06 5.47
N ALA A 147 -25.67 -9.00 6.31
CA ALA A 147 -25.81 -10.39 5.88
C ALA A 147 -26.86 -10.54 4.77
N GLY A 148 -26.60 -11.46 3.83
CA GLY A 148 -27.55 -11.79 2.76
C GLY A 148 -27.46 -10.93 1.50
N LEU A 149 -26.57 -9.94 1.45
CA LEU A 149 -26.38 -9.17 0.22
C LEU A 149 -25.71 -9.99 -0.89
N SER A 150 -26.19 -9.81 -2.13
CA SER A 150 -25.50 -10.34 -3.31
C SER A 150 -24.09 -9.76 -3.46
N THR A 151 -23.20 -10.45 -4.15
CA THR A 151 -21.84 -9.93 -4.43
C THR A 151 -21.86 -8.55 -5.11
N LYS A 152 -22.85 -8.33 -6.00
CA LYS A 152 -23.04 -7.05 -6.67
C LYS A 152 -23.37 -5.94 -5.67
N ASP A 153 -24.26 -6.21 -4.74
CA ASP A 153 -24.70 -5.24 -3.74
C ASP A 153 -23.63 -5.02 -2.65
N GLN A 154 -22.87 -6.06 -2.28
CA GLN A 154 -21.70 -5.91 -1.42
C GLN A 154 -20.66 -4.96 -2.05
N ASN A 155 -20.41 -5.08 -3.34
CA ASN A 155 -19.50 -4.19 -4.05
C ASN A 155 -20.00 -2.74 -4.08
N LYS A 156 -21.32 -2.55 -4.20
CA LYS A 156 -21.91 -1.22 -4.08
C LYS A 156 -21.78 -0.69 -2.65
N TYR A 157 -22.16 -1.47 -1.67
CA TYR A 157 -22.03 -1.13 -0.26
C TYR A 157 -20.63 -0.62 0.09
N TYR A 158 -19.58 -1.25 -0.44
CA TYR A 158 -18.21 -0.85 -0.21
C TYR A 158 -17.76 0.42 -0.97
N ARG A 159 -18.46 0.78 -2.03
CA ARG A 159 -18.13 1.98 -2.82
C ARG A 159 -18.75 3.25 -2.27
N PHE A 160 -19.86 3.14 -1.55
CA PHE A 160 -20.52 4.30 -0.95
C PHE A 160 -19.71 4.85 0.23
N GLY A 161 -19.60 6.16 0.27
CA GLY A 161 -18.81 6.91 1.25
C GLY A 161 -17.77 7.86 0.64
N ASN A 162 -17.39 7.65 -0.62
CA ASN A 162 -16.43 8.55 -1.29
C ASN A 162 -17.00 9.92 -1.67
N ASN A 163 -18.35 10.11 -1.61
CA ASN A 163 -19.02 11.34 -2.01
C ASN A 163 -20.00 11.86 -0.96
N GLY A 164 -19.89 11.45 0.30
CA GLY A 164 -20.84 11.84 1.35
C GLY A 164 -22.23 11.22 1.19
N GLU A 165 -22.44 10.33 0.24
CA GLU A 165 -23.70 9.60 0.08
C GLU A 165 -23.69 8.35 0.96
N TYR A 166 -24.59 8.29 1.93
CA TYR A 166 -24.80 7.10 2.76
C TYR A 166 -25.68 6.12 1.98
N TRP A 167 -25.17 4.92 1.77
CA TRP A 167 -26.01 3.84 1.28
C TRP A 167 -26.95 3.37 2.40
N SER A 168 -28.26 3.44 2.15
CA SER A 168 -29.28 2.80 2.98
C SER A 168 -29.71 1.49 2.33
N PRO A 169 -30.00 0.43 3.11
CA PRO A 169 -30.62 -0.79 2.57
C PRO A 169 -31.96 -0.53 1.85
N ASN A 170 -32.58 0.61 2.12
CA ASN A 170 -33.83 1.04 1.51
C ASN A 170 -33.64 1.90 0.26
N ASP A 171 -32.42 2.26 -0.09
CA ASP A 171 -32.14 2.96 -1.33
C ASP A 171 -32.36 2.00 -2.51
N THR A 172 -33.44 2.19 -3.22
CA THR A 172 -33.69 1.48 -4.46
C THR A 172 -32.62 1.81 -5.47
N LEU A 173 -31.96 0.81 -5.96
CA LEU A 173 -30.90 0.85 -6.97
C LEU A 173 -31.45 1.12 -8.36
#